data_b20d0accad249a074364d589cc55d0bf
#
_entry.id   b20d0accad249a074364d589cc55d0bf
#
_cell.length_a   1.000
_cell.length_b   1.000
_cell.length_c   1.000
_cell.angle_alpha   90.00
_cell.angle_beta   90.00
_cell.angle_gamma   90.00
#
_symmetry.space_group_name_H-M   'P 1'
#
loop_
_entity.id
_entity.type
_entity.pdbx_description
1 polymer ?
#
loop_
_entity_poly.entity_id
_entity_poly.type
_entity_poly.pdbx_seq_one_letter_code
_entity_poly.pdbx_strand_id
1 'polypeptide(L)'
;FWTPSTTNTGDCIFGLQGVAVGDGDTIDVAFGTAVNITDAGIGTVEDQQVSAVSSAVTIAGSPAVDQQTYFQIFRDANAGGDTYTGVARLLGIKIFFTTDAANDA
;
A
#
# COMPACT_ATOMS: atom_id res chain seq x y z
N PHE A 1 -1.87 -7.46 -3.72
CA PHE A 1 -2.46 -8.82 -3.79
C PHE A 1 -3.58 -8.93 -2.76
N TRP A 2 -4.75 -9.22 -3.19
CA TRP A 2 -5.90 -9.40 -2.33
C TRP A 2 -6.85 -10.45 -2.88
N THR A 3 -7.84 -10.85 -2.10
CA THR A 3 -8.89 -11.76 -2.58
C THR A 3 -10.26 -11.27 -2.13
N PRO A 4 -11.27 -11.29 -3.01
CA PRO A 4 -12.62 -10.89 -2.68
C PRO A 4 -13.34 -11.95 -1.84
N SER A 5 -14.21 -11.50 -0.93
CA SER A 5 -15.09 -12.36 -0.14
C SER A 5 -16.48 -12.54 -0.76
N THR A 6 -16.78 -11.78 -1.80
CA THR A 6 -18.09 -11.79 -2.48
C THR A 6 -17.91 -11.74 -3.99
N THR A 7 -18.98 -11.98 -4.73
CA THR A 7 -19.01 -11.86 -6.19
C THR A 7 -19.22 -10.42 -6.69
N ASN A 8 -19.16 -9.43 -5.79
CA ASN A 8 -19.29 -8.03 -6.16
C ASN A 8 -18.13 -7.58 -7.04
N THR A 9 -18.41 -6.79 -8.07
CA THR A 9 -17.43 -6.28 -9.03
C THR A 9 -17.14 -4.79 -8.84
N GLY A 10 -17.56 -4.22 -7.71
CA GLY A 10 -17.26 -2.83 -7.36
C GLY A 10 -15.77 -2.60 -7.12
N ASP A 11 -15.40 -1.33 -7.11
CA ASP A 11 -14.02 -0.89 -6.91
C ASP A 11 -13.62 -0.95 -5.43
N CYS A 12 -12.45 -1.47 -5.15
CA CYS A 12 -11.80 -1.46 -3.85
C CYS A 12 -10.61 -0.51 -3.87
N ILE A 13 -10.52 0.39 -2.88
CA ILE A 13 -9.42 1.36 -2.79
C ILE A 13 -8.46 0.94 -1.69
N PHE A 14 -7.20 0.72 -2.08
CA PHE A 14 -6.10 0.48 -1.15
C PHE A 14 -5.14 1.67 -1.14
N GLY A 15 -4.62 2.02 0.03
CA GLY A 15 -3.62 3.06 0.18
C GLY A 15 -2.34 2.54 0.82
N LEU A 16 -1.20 3.14 0.46
CA LEU A 16 0.09 2.89 1.06
C LEU A 16 0.74 4.21 1.45
N GLN A 17 1.30 4.27 2.63
CA GLN A 17 2.07 5.41 3.14
C GLN A 17 3.28 4.90 3.91
N GLY A 18 4.30 5.74 4.02
CA GLY A 18 5.54 5.35 4.67
C GLY A 18 6.24 6.50 5.39
N VAL A 19 7.08 6.15 6.36
CA VAL A 19 7.94 7.07 7.08
C VAL A 19 9.26 6.39 7.44
N ALA A 20 10.36 7.11 7.31
CA ALA A 20 11.68 6.65 7.74
C ALA A 20 12.02 7.22 9.11
N VAL A 21 12.64 6.40 9.95
CA VAL A 21 13.05 6.75 11.31
C VAL A 21 14.51 6.32 11.51
N GLY A 22 15.34 7.24 11.93
CA GLY A 22 16.76 7.03 12.19
C GLY A 22 17.06 6.68 13.65
N ASP A 23 18.33 6.41 13.90
CA ASP A 23 18.80 6.20 15.27
C ASP A 23 18.65 7.48 16.10
N GLY A 24 18.05 7.35 17.28
CA GLY A 24 17.76 8.47 18.17
C GLY A 24 16.50 9.26 17.85
N ASP A 25 15.84 8.98 16.74
CA ASP A 25 14.57 9.63 16.36
C ASP A 25 13.37 9.04 17.10
N THR A 26 12.34 9.85 17.32
CA THR A 26 11.08 9.34 17.84
C THR A 26 10.35 8.48 16.80
N ILE A 27 9.77 7.36 17.22
CA ILE A 27 8.95 6.51 16.36
C ILE A 27 7.49 6.97 16.27
N ASP A 28 7.06 7.87 17.15
CA ASP A 28 5.71 8.45 17.12
C ASP A 28 5.68 9.66 16.18
N VAL A 29 5.76 9.39 14.89
CA VAL A 29 5.76 10.36 13.81
C VAL A 29 4.69 10.04 12.77
N ALA A 30 4.23 11.08 12.07
CA ALA A 30 3.24 10.90 11.01
C ALA A 30 3.86 10.23 9.77
N PHE A 31 3.08 9.36 9.14
CA PHE A 31 3.39 8.86 7.81
C PHE A 31 3.37 9.98 6.77
N GLY A 32 4.06 9.77 5.67
CA GLY A 32 3.92 10.61 4.48
C GLY A 32 2.53 10.49 3.85
N THR A 33 2.28 11.32 2.84
CA THR A 33 1.01 11.30 2.12
C THR A 33 0.75 9.93 1.51
N ALA A 34 -0.42 9.36 1.79
CA ALA A 34 -0.82 8.08 1.22
C ALA A 34 -1.04 8.20 -0.30
N VAL A 35 -0.64 7.16 -1.01
CA VAL A 35 -0.97 6.96 -2.43
C VAL A 35 -1.97 5.83 -2.54
N ASN A 36 -3.09 6.11 -3.16
CA ASN A 36 -4.19 5.16 -3.31
C ASN A 36 -4.18 4.53 -4.70
N ILE A 37 -4.61 3.28 -4.75
CA ILE A 37 -4.94 2.57 -5.99
C ILE A 37 -6.36 2.05 -5.91
N THR A 38 -6.99 1.95 -7.06
CA THR A 38 -8.33 1.38 -7.20
C THR A 38 -8.24 0.08 -8.00
N ASP A 39 -8.85 -0.97 -7.49
CA ASP A 39 -8.88 -2.27 -8.15
C ASP A 39 -10.28 -2.86 -8.07
N ALA A 40 -10.86 -3.21 -9.21
CA ALA A 40 -12.21 -3.73 -9.28
C ALA A 40 -12.26 -5.22 -8.90
N GLY A 41 -13.29 -5.61 -8.17
CA GLY A 41 -13.56 -7.02 -7.90
C GLY A 41 -13.82 -7.80 -9.18
N ILE A 42 -13.26 -9.01 -9.28
CA ILE A 42 -13.36 -9.86 -10.48
C ILE A 42 -14.64 -10.71 -10.52
N GLY A 43 -15.49 -10.63 -9.51
CA GLY A 43 -16.73 -11.39 -9.47
C GLY A 43 -16.59 -12.85 -9.05
N THR A 44 -15.41 -13.28 -8.66
CA THR A 44 -15.13 -14.63 -8.18
C THR A 44 -14.59 -14.61 -6.77
N VAL A 45 -15.23 -15.35 -5.88
CA VAL A 45 -14.82 -15.44 -4.46
C VAL A 45 -13.52 -16.24 -4.36
N GLU A 46 -12.62 -15.76 -3.51
CA GLU A 46 -11.36 -16.43 -3.14
C GLU A 46 -10.31 -16.54 -4.25
N ASP A 47 -10.55 -15.99 -5.43
CA ASP A 47 -9.50 -15.86 -6.44
C ASP A 47 -8.56 -14.71 -6.08
N GLN A 48 -7.26 -14.92 -6.34
CA GLN A 48 -6.27 -13.88 -6.10
C GLN A 48 -6.37 -12.78 -7.15
N GLN A 49 -6.39 -11.54 -6.68
CA GLN A 49 -6.27 -10.35 -7.52
C GLN A 49 -4.94 -9.66 -7.31
N VAL A 50 -4.41 -9.10 -8.38
CA VAL A 50 -3.20 -8.28 -8.38
C VAL A 50 -3.55 -6.92 -8.95
N SER A 51 -3.49 -5.89 -8.11
CA SER A 51 -3.74 -4.52 -8.56
C SER A 51 -2.66 -4.02 -9.52
N ALA A 52 -2.97 -2.98 -10.27
CA ALA A 52 -1.95 -2.22 -10.98
C ALA A 52 -0.92 -1.63 -10.00
N VAL A 53 0.25 -1.30 -10.51
CA VAL A 53 1.28 -0.60 -9.72
C VAL A 53 0.82 0.82 -9.47
N SER A 54 0.93 1.30 -8.23
CA SER A 54 0.61 2.68 -7.87
C SER A 54 1.60 3.68 -8.46
N SER A 55 1.25 4.95 -8.42
CA SER A 55 2.26 6.02 -8.53
C SER A 55 3.24 5.97 -7.35
N ALA A 56 4.35 6.68 -7.46
CA ALA A 56 5.39 6.68 -6.44
C ALA A 56 4.86 7.17 -5.08
N VAL A 57 5.23 6.45 -4.03
CA VAL A 57 4.95 6.81 -2.64
C VAL A 57 6.15 7.59 -2.10
N THR A 58 5.92 8.80 -1.61
CA THR A 58 6.95 9.59 -0.95
C THR A 58 7.05 9.18 0.51
N ILE A 59 8.22 8.69 0.91
CA ILE A 59 8.50 8.34 2.30
C ILE A 59 8.82 9.61 3.09
N ALA A 60 8.07 9.88 4.16
CA ALA A 60 8.36 10.98 5.07
C ALA A 60 9.61 10.71 5.90
N GLY A 61 10.13 11.74 6.59
CA GLY A 61 11.28 11.63 7.47
C GLY A 61 12.64 11.70 6.78
N SER A 62 12.66 12.10 5.50
CA SER A 62 13.92 12.26 4.72
C SER A 62 14.80 11.00 4.76
N PRO A 63 14.36 9.91 4.11
CA PRO A 63 15.05 8.61 4.18
C PRO A 63 16.54 8.72 3.88
N ALA A 64 17.36 8.07 4.70
CA ALA A 64 18.81 8.01 4.58
C ALA A 64 19.32 6.60 4.85
N VAL A 65 20.62 6.40 4.66
CA VAL A 65 21.29 5.13 4.94
C VAL A 65 21.07 4.73 6.41
N ASP A 66 20.85 3.45 6.62
CA ASP A 66 20.66 2.82 7.94
C ASP A 66 19.40 3.27 8.72
N GLN A 67 18.46 3.91 8.05
CA GLN A 67 17.16 4.19 8.63
C GLN A 67 16.16 3.08 8.35
N GLN A 68 15.28 2.82 9.32
CA GLN A 68 14.17 1.90 9.14
C GLN A 68 12.99 2.64 8.51
N THR A 69 12.41 2.06 7.47
CA THR A 69 11.19 2.57 6.86
C THR A 69 9.99 1.75 7.33
N TYR A 70 9.02 2.44 7.90
CA TYR A 70 7.72 1.86 8.27
C TYR A 70 6.71 2.15 7.19
N PHE A 71 5.92 1.13 6.84
CA PHE A 71 4.82 1.25 5.88
C PHE A 71 3.49 0.94 6.56
N GLN A 72 2.46 1.65 6.14
CA GLN A 72 1.09 1.31 6.46
C GLN A 72 0.31 1.10 5.17
N ILE A 73 -0.32 -0.07 5.05
CA ILE A 73 -1.29 -0.37 4.01
C ILE A 73 -2.69 -0.42 4.63
N PHE A 74 -3.67 0.13 3.91
CA PHE A 74 -5.05 0.15 4.38
C PHE A 74 -6.02 0.09 3.20
N ARG A 75 -7.25 -0.31 3.47
CA ARG A 75 -8.38 -0.11 2.58
C ARG A 75 -9.09 1.19 2.98
N ASP A 76 -9.35 2.06 2.02
CA ASP A 76 -10.14 3.26 2.23
C ASP A 76 -11.61 3.03 1.85
N ALA A 77 -12.30 2.23 2.67
CA ALA A 77 -13.69 1.85 2.46
C ALA A 77 -14.68 3.03 2.57
N ASN A 78 -14.24 4.16 3.13
CA ASN A 78 -15.05 5.38 3.24
C ASN A 78 -14.89 6.31 2.04
N ALA A 79 -13.91 6.07 1.17
CA ALA A 79 -13.76 6.85 -0.04
C ALA A 79 -14.97 6.66 -0.96
N GLY A 80 -15.46 7.74 -1.57
CA GLY A 80 -16.61 7.67 -2.46
C GLY A 80 -16.41 6.76 -3.68
N GLY A 81 -15.16 6.51 -4.07
CA GLY A 81 -14.82 5.57 -5.14
C GLY A 81 -14.69 4.11 -4.70
N ASP A 82 -14.69 3.81 -3.40
CA ASP A 82 -14.72 2.43 -2.91
C ASP A 82 -16.16 1.93 -2.92
N THR A 83 -16.50 1.16 -3.94
CA THR A 83 -17.85 0.63 -4.18
C THR A 83 -17.94 -0.87 -3.98
N TYR A 84 -16.84 -1.54 -3.61
CA TYR A 84 -16.83 -2.96 -3.33
C TYR A 84 -17.56 -3.26 -2.02
N THR A 85 -18.68 -4.00 -2.12
CA THR A 85 -19.51 -4.39 -0.97
C THR A 85 -19.08 -5.75 -0.44
N GLY A 86 -18.08 -5.79 0.39
CA GLY A 86 -17.60 -7.01 1.00
C GLY A 86 -16.25 -6.83 1.66
N VAL A 87 -15.76 -7.89 2.26
CA VAL A 87 -14.42 -7.91 2.85
C VAL A 87 -13.40 -8.13 1.73
N ALA A 88 -12.46 -7.21 1.60
CA ALA A 88 -11.27 -7.40 0.79
C ALA A 88 -10.15 -7.95 1.68
N ARG A 89 -9.73 -9.18 1.44
CA ARG A 89 -8.69 -9.82 2.24
C ARG A 89 -7.33 -9.53 1.63
N LEU A 90 -6.50 -8.78 2.33
CA LEU A 90 -5.13 -8.51 1.90
C LEU A 90 -4.29 -9.78 2.01
N LEU A 91 -3.62 -10.16 0.93
CA LEU A 91 -2.73 -11.32 0.87
C LEU A 91 -1.27 -10.92 0.97
N GLY A 92 -0.90 -9.76 0.45
CA GLY A 92 0.47 -9.27 0.48
C GLY A 92 0.65 -8.03 -0.35
N ILE A 93 1.84 -7.45 -0.24
CA ILE A 93 2.26 -6.29 -1.03
C ILE A 93 3.58 -6.58 -1.70
N LYS A 94 3.81 -5.93 -2.83
CA LYS A 94 5.10 -5.89 -3.52
C LYS A 94 5.53 -4.44 -3.63
N ILE A 95 6.70 -4.13 -3.08
CA ILE A 95 7.25 -2.79 -3.09
C ILE A 95 8.39 -2.74 -4.10
N PHE A 96 8.32 -1.78 -5.03
CA PHE A 96 9.41 -1.44 -5.92
C PHE A 96 10.12 -0.21 -5.39
N PHE A 97 11.44 -0.24 -5.39
CA PHE A 97 12.25 0.91 -4.99
C PHE A 97 13.43 1.07 -5.94
N THR A 98 13.90 2.31 -6.06
CA THR A 98 15.06 2.65 -6.85
C THR A 98 16.28 2.72 -5.95
N THR A 99 17.36 2.09 -6.35
CA THR A 99 18.67 2.18 -5.69
C THR A 99 19.55 3.16 -6.44
N ASP A 100 20.48 3.79 -5.74
CA ASP A 100 21.49 4.68 -6.32
C ASP A 100 22.72 3.92 -6.85
N ALA A 101 22.79 2.62 -6.59
CA ALA A 101 23.85 1.74 -7.06
C ALA A 101 23.28 0.39 -7.53
N ALA A 102 24.00 -0.30 -8.40
CA ALA A 102 23.57 -1.59 -8.96
C ALA A 102 23.59 -2.74 -7.93
N ASN A 103 24.34 -2.59 -6.86
CA ASN A 103 24.45 -3.54 -5.75
C ASN A 103 24.86 -2.82 -4.46
N ASP A 104 24.89 -3.56 -3.35
CA ASP A 104 25.23 -3.06 -2.01
C ASP A 104 26.74 -2.93 -1.75
N ALA A 105 27.51 -3.00 -2.77
CA ALA A 105 28.97 -2.92 -2.61
C ALA A 105 29.46 -1.49 -2.34
#